data_e311975a831476e646ef8dfb3bd1dde5
#
_entry.id   e311975a831476e646ef8dfb3bd1dde5
#
_cell.length_a   1.000
_cell.length_b   1.000
_cell.length_c   1.000
_cell.angle_alpha   90.00
_cell.angle_beta   90.00
_cell.angle_gamma   90.00
#
_symmetry.space_group_name_H-M   'P 1'
#
loop_
_entity.id
_entity.type
_entity.pdbx_description
1 polymer ?
#
loop_
_entity_poly.entity_id
_entity_poly.type
_entity_poly.pdbx_seq_one_letter_code
_entity_poly.pdbx_strand_id
1 'polypeptide(L)'
;MTDEARLQADIEALRPRFPDTQDLYREVCTVLFFRYGITPTANKLYQLVRKGSMSAPAEALARFWENLREKSRVRIEHPDIPEALRDAAGELTAKLWQQARSLADEACA
;
A
#
# COMPACT_ATOMS: atom_id res chain seq x y z
N MET A 1 -24.95 -2.61 0.58
CA MET A 1 -23.77 -3.03 1.35
C MET A 1 -22.87 -1.82 1.57
N THR A 2 -22.44 -1.59 2.80
CA THR A 2 -21.54 -0.49 3.10
C THR A 2 -20.14 -0.78 2.54
N ASP A 3 -19.33 0.26 2.30
CA ASP A 3 -17.96 0.08 1.84
C ASP A 3 -17.13 -0.73 2.84
N GLU A 4 -17.39 -0.54 4.14
CA GLU A 4 -16.70 -1.26 5.19
C GLU A 4 -17.02 -2.75 5.17
N ALA A 5 -18.29 -3.11 4.96
CA ALA A 5 -18.70 -4.52 4.86
C ALA A 5 -18.11 -5.16 3.59
N ARG A 6 -18.07 -4.42 2.49
CA ARG A 6 -17.48 -4.89 1.24
C ARG A 6 -15.97 -5.12 1.39
N LEU A 7 -15.29 -4.19 2.06
CA LEU A 7 -13.87 -4.31 2.34
C LEU A 7 -13.58 -5.54 3.19
N GLN A 8 -14.37 -5.76 4.23
CA GLN A 8 -14.22 -6.92 5.10
C GLN A 8 -14.42 -8.23 4.32
N ALA A 9 -15.40 -8.27 3.44
CA ALA A 9 -15.64 -9.43 2.59
C ALA A 9 -14.47 -9.70 1.65
N ASP A 10 -13.90 -8.64 1.07
CA ASP A 10 -12.74 -8.75 0.19
C ASP A 10 -11.53 -9.32 0.94
N ILE A 11 -11.30 -8.86 2.18
CA ILE A 11 -10.19 -9.35 3.02
C ILE A 11 -10.39 -10.83 3.35
N GLU A 12 -11.59 -11.22 3.73
CA GLU A 12 -11.87 -12.62 4.04
C GLU A 12 -11.66 -13.53 2.82
N ALA A 13 -11.94 -13.04 1.62
CA ALA A 13 -11.70 -13.77 0.38
C ALA A 13 -10.19 -13.93 0.10
N LEU A 14 -9.37 -13.02 0.58
CA LEU A 14 -7.91 -13.07 0.39
C LEU A 14 -7.23 -14.07 1.32
N ARG A 15 -7.77 -14.33 2.50
CA ARG A 15 -7.13 -15.19 3.51
C ARG A 15 -6.74 -16.56 2.98
N PRO A 16 -7.60 -17.32 2.31
CA PRO A 16 -7.20 -18.63 1.79
C PRO A 16 -6.22 -18.56 0.62
N ARG A 17 -6.21 -17.44 -0.12
CA ARG A 17 -5.31 -17.26 -1.26
C ARG A 17 -3.91 -16.85 -0.85
N PHE A 18 -3.76 -16.21 0.30
CA PHE A 18 -2.49 -15.70 0.81
C PHE A 18 -2.30 -16.16 2.26
N PRO A 19 -1.90 -17.43 2.45
CA PRO A 19 -1.72 -17.97 3.81
C PRO A 19 -0.53 -17.35 4.55
N ASP A 20 0.46 -16.80 3.82
CA ASP A 20 1.57 -16.10 4.44
C ASP A 20 1.13 -14.73 4.95
N THR A 21 1.50 -14.41 6.20
CA THR A 21 1.09 -13.17 6.85
C THR A 21 1.56 -11.93 6.09
N GLN A 22 2.80 -11.91 5.64
CA GLN A 22 3.34 -10.75 4.90
C GLN A 22 2.65 -10.58 3.55
N ASP A 23 2.42 -11.66 2.84
CA ASP A 23 1.72 -11.61 1.55
C ASP A 23 0.30 -11.11 1.72
N LEU A 24 -0.40 -11.59 2.75
CA LEU A 24 -1.76 -11.18 3.03
C LEU A 24 -1.84 -9.67 3.32
N TYR A 25 -0.97 -9.16 4.18
CA TYR A 25 -0.93 -7.73 4.49
C TYR A 25 -0.63 -6.88 3.25
N ARG A 26 0.27 -7.33 2.39
CA ARG A 26 0.58 -6.61 1.15
C ARG A 26 -0.61 -6.57 0.21
N GLU A 27 -1.34 -7.68 0.07
CA GLU A 27 -2.55 -7.70 -0.75
C GLU A 27 -3.64 -6.80 -0.20
N VAL A 28 -3.78 -6.75 1.12
CA VAL A 28 -4.74 -5.83 1.77
C VAL A 28 -4.34 -4.37 1.51
N CYS A 29 -3.05 -4.05 1.54
CA CYS A 29 -2.56 -2.72 1.15
C CYS A 29 -2.99 -2.37 -0.27
N THR A 30 -2.82 -3.30 -1.20
CA THR A 30 -3.18 -3.11 -2.60
C THR A 30 -4.67 -2.84 -2.75
N VAL A 31 -5.50 -3.63 -2.07
CA VAL A 31 -6.95 -3.47 -2.11
C VAL A 31 -7.37 -2.11 -1.54
N LEU A 32 -6.83 -1.74 -0.39
CA LEU A 32 -7.14 -0.45 0.24
C LEU A 32 -6.77 0.72 -0.67
N PHE A 33 -5.55 0.70 -1.19
CA PHE A 33 -5.03 1.83 -1.96
C PHE A 33 -5.67 1.94 -3.34
N PHE A 34 -5.72 0.85 -4.09
CA PHE A 34 -6.16 0.89 -5.49
C PHE A 34 -7.66 0.72 -5.68
N ARG A 35 -8.31 -0.10 -4.85
CA ARG A 35 -9.75 -0.35 -5.01
C ARG A 35 -10.61 0.65 -4.23
N TYR A 36 -10.20 1.00 -3.03
CA TYR A 36 -11.00 1.87 -2.15
C TYR A 36 -10.46 3.29 -2.01
N GLY A 37 -9.27 3.57 -2.53
CA GLY A 37 -8.68 4.90 -2.42
C GLY A 37 -8.34 5.30 -0.99
N ILE A 38 -8.07 4.33 -0.13
CA ILE A 38 -7.75 4.55 1.27
C ILE A 38 -6.25 4.36 1.46
N THR A 39 -5.59 5.35 2.08
CA THR A 39 -4.16 5.21 2.41
C THR A 39 -4.00 4.19 3.54
N PRO A 40 -3.31 3.06 3.30
CA PRO A 40 -3.15 2.06 4.34
C PRO A 40 -2.19 2.54 5.43
N THR A 41 -2.52 2.20 6.69
CA THR A 41 -1.66 2.41 7.84
C THR A 41 -1.46 1.08 8.55
N ALA A 42 -0.40 0.97 9.36
CA ALA A 42 -0.13 -0.26 10.10
C ALA A 42 -1.29 -0.61 11.04
N ASN A 43 -1.84 0.39 11.72
CA ASN A 43 -3.00 0.21 12.60
C ASN A 43 -4.22 -0.29 11.85
N LYS A 44 -4.54 0.34 10.72
CA LYS A 44 -5.68 -0.04 9.89
C LYS A 44 -5.55 -1.48 9.40
N LEU A 45 -4.36 -1.85 8.94
CA LEU A 45 -4.08 -3.20 8.47
C LEU A 45 -4.27 -4.22 9.59
N TYR A 46 -3.74 -3.94 10.77
CA TYR A 46 -3.87 -4.84 11.91
C TYR A 46 -5.33 -5.01 12.33
N GLN A 47 -6.07 -3.91 12.39
CA GLN A 47 -7.50 -3.96 12.75
C GLN A 47 -8.31 -4.80 11.77
N LEU A 48 -7.98 -4.74 10.49
CA LEU A 48 -8.71 -5.47 9.45
C LEU A 48 -8.33 -6.95 9.38
N VAL A 49 -7.05 -7.27 9.57
CA VAL A 49 -6.53 -8.63 9.35
C VAL A 49 -6.33 -9.38 10.66
N ARG A 50 -5.79 -8.74 11.69
CA ARG A 50 -5.53 -9.31 13.02
C ARG A 50 -4.76 -10.61 12.97
N LYS A 51 -3.67 -10.63 12.22
CA LYS A 51 -2.83 -11.81 12.08
C LYS A 51 -1.37 -11.46 12.35
N GLY A 52 -0.69 -12.31 13.10
CA GLY A 52 0.71 -12.12 13.45
C GLY A 52 0.92 -11.05 14.50
N SER A 53 2.17 -10.61 14.65
CA SER A 53 2.55 -9.56 15.60
C SER A 53 2.21 -8.17 15.06
N MET A 54 2.26 -7.17 15.92
CA MET A 54 2.02 -5.77 15.52
C MET A 54 3.07 -5.25 14.54
N SER A 55 4.26 -5.86 14.49
CA SER A 55 5.30 -5.46 13.54
C SER A 55 5.02 -5.95 12.12
N ALA A 56 4.26 -7.01 11.95
CA ALA A 56 3.97 -7.60 10.64
C ALA A 56 3.28 -6.62 9.67
N PRO A 57 2.21 -5.90 10.08
CA PRO A 57 1.58 -4.94 9.17
C PRO A 57 2.50 -3.75 8.85
N ALA A 58 3.33 -3.31 9.79
CA ALA A 58 4.27 -2.21 9.54
C ALA A 58 5.32 -2.60 8.50
N GLU A 59 5.87 -3.80 8.59
CA GLU A 59 6.84 -4.31 7.63
C GLU A 59 6.23 -4.46 6.24
N ALA A 60 5.03 -5.04 6.17
CA ALA A 60 4.33 -5.22 4.90
C ALA A 60 4.00 -3.89 4.25
N LEU A 61 3.59 -2.91 5.04
CA LEU A 61 3.28 -1.56 4.57
C LEU A 61 4.52 -0.89 3.98
N ALA A 62 5.66 -0.98 4.67
CA ALA A 62 6.91 -0.41 4.16
C ALA A 62 7.30 -1.02 2.82
N ARG A 63 7.20 -2.34 2.69
CA ARG A 63 7.50 -3.04 1.43
C ARG A 63 6.53 -2.67 0.32
N PHE A 64 5.25 -2.50 0.66
CA PHE A 64 4.25 -2.07 -0.30
C PHE A 64 4.62 -0.72 -0.93
N TRP A 65 4.98 0.27 -0.10
CA TRP A 65 5.38 1.58 -0.59
C TRP A 65 6.66 1.54 -1.40
N GLU A 66 7.64 0.74 -0.98
CA GLU A 66 8.89 0.56 -1.74
C GLU A 66 8.64 -0.03 -3.12
N ASN A 67 7.81 -1.07 -3.19
CA ASN A 67 7.46 -1.71 -4.45
C ASN A 67 6.70 -0.76 -5.38
N LEU A 68 5.79 0.03 -4.82
CA LEU A 68 5.03 1.01 -5.59
C LEU A 68 5.97 2.08 -6.15
N ARG A 69 6.89 2.56 -5.33
CA ARG A 69 7.89 3.55 -5.76
C ARG A 69 8.76 3.02 -6.89
N GLU A 70 9.27 1.79 -6.76
CA GLU A 70 10.11 1.19 -7.81
C GLU A 70 9.35 1.00 -9.12
N LYS A 71 8.13 0.51 -9.06
CA LYS A 71 7.30 0.34 -10.25
C LYS A 71 6.98 1.67 -10.93
N SER A 72 6.69 2.70 -10.14
CA SER A 72 6.43 4.04 -10.65
C SER A 72 7.68 4.63 -11.29
N ARG A 73 8.83 4.44 -10.67
CA ARG A 73 10.11 4.91 -11.20
C ARG A 73 10.42 4.28 -12.57
N VAL A 74 10.24 2.98 -12.71
CA VAL A 74 10.47 2.28 -13.98
C VAL A 74 9.56 2.82 -15.07
N ARG A 75 8.29 3.08 -14.78
CA ARG A 75 7.34 3.65 -15.75
C ARG A 75 7.71 5.08 -16.13
N ILE A 76 8.12 5.89 -15.15
CA ILE A 76 8.44 7.31 -15.34
C ILE A 76 9.72 7.46 -16.16
N GLU A 77 10.68 6.57 -16.00
CA GLU A 77 11.95 6.60 -16.71
C GLU A 77 11.90 5.96 -18.09
N HIS A 78 10.72 5.63 -18.60
CA HIS A 78 10.56 5.03 -19.91
C HIS A 78 11.05 6.01 -21.00
N PRO A 79 11.88 5.54 -21.97
CA PRO A 79 12.50 6.42 -22.96
C PRO A 79 11.53 7.18 -23.86
N ASP A 80 10.30 6.69 -24.02
CA ASP A 80 9.30 7.31 -24.88
C ASP A 80 8.52 8.45 -24.20
N ILE A 81 8.78 8.70 -22.93
CA ILE A 81 8.09 9.76 -22.17
C ILE A 81 8.91 11.06 -22.28
N PRO A 82 8.30 12.19 -22.66
CA PRO A 82 9.00 13.48 -22.68
C PRO A 82 9.60 13.80 -21.33
N GLU A 83 10.80 14.41 -21.35
CA GLU A 83 11.57 14.70 -20.14
C GLU A 83 10.77 15.52 -19.11
N ALA A 84 10.10 16.57 -19.58
CA ALA A 84 9.29 17.43 -18.70
C ALA A 84 8.18 16.65 -17.99
N LEU A 85 7.53 15.73 -18.71
CA LEU A 85 6.48 14.89 -18.14
C LEU A 85 7.06 13.89 -17.15
N ARG A 86 8.23 13.35 -17.46
CA ARG A 86 8.96 12.44 -16.57
C ARG A 86 9.31 13.10 -15.25
N ASP A 87 9.83 14.33 -15.31
CA ASP A 87 10.20 15.12 -14.13
C ASP A 87 8.98 15.42 -13.27
N ALA A 88 7.89 15.87 -13.88
CA ALA A 88 6.64 16.17 -13.18
C ALA A 88 6.07 14.94 -12.48
N ALA A 89 6.07 13.79 -13.17
CA ALA A 89 5.59 12.54 -12.61
C ALA A 89 6.50 12.05 -11.48
N GLY A 90 7.82 12.25 -11.62
CA GLY A 90 8.79 11.92 -10.58
C GLY A 90 8.58 12.71 -9.32
N GLU A 91 8.30 14.02 -9.42
CA GLU A 91 8.01 14.89 -8.29
C GLU A 91 6.72 14.45 -7.57
N LEU A 92 5.69 14.12 -8.35
CA LEU A 92 4.43 13.66 -7.78
C LEU A 92 4.61 12.35 -7.01
N THR A 93 5.37 11.41 -7.58
CA THR A 93 5.67 10.14 -6.94
C THR A 93 6.46 10.35 -5.65
N ALA A 94 7.44 11.25 -5.66
CA ALA A 94 8.24 11.55 -4.47
C ALA A 94 7.38 12.15 -3.35
N LYS A 95 6.46 13.05 -3.68
CA LYS A 95 5.54 13.63 -2.70
C LYS A 95 4.61 12.59 -2.10
N LEU A 96 4.07 11.72 -2.95
CA LEU A 96 3.21 10.63 -2.50
C LEU A 96 3.96 9.67 -1.56
N TRP A 97 5.19 9.34 -1.90
CA TRP A 97 6.06 8.51 -1.07
C TRP A 97 6.32 9.13 0.30
N GLN A 98 6.63 10.44 0.33
CA GLN A 98 6.88 11.15 1.58
C GLN A 98 5.64 11.18 2.46
N GLN A 99 4.48 11.44 1.89
CA GLN A 99 3.21 11.43 2.64
C GLN A 99 2.92 10.04 3.20
N ALA A 100 3.15 9.00 2.41
CA ALA A 100 2.94 7.63 2.84
C ALA A 100 3.86 7.26 3.99
N ARG A 101 5.14 7.65 3.93
CA ARG A 101 6.09 7.41 5.02
C ARG A 101 5.69 8.13 6.29
N SER A 102 5.28 9.39 6.18
CA SER A 102 4.84 10.17 7.33
C SER A 102 3.64 9.53 8.02
N LEU A 103 2.66 9.07 7.24
CA LEU A 103 1.48 8.38 7.78
C LEU A 103 1.85 7.05 8.43
N ALA A 104 2.78 6.31 7.84
CA ALA A 104 3.25 5.04 8.40
C ALA A 104 4.00 5.27 9.71
N ASP A 105 4.85 6.30 9.77
CA ASP A 105 5.59 6.66 10.99
C ASP A 105 4.63 7.08 12.10
N GLU A 106 3.60 7.86 11.80
CA GLU A 106 2.56 8.22 12.76
C GLU A 106 1.84 6.99 13.31
N ALA A 107 1.55 6.02 12.45
CA ALA A 107 0.87 4.80 12.86
C ALA A 107 1.77 3.91 13.74
N CYS A 108 3.09 4.03 13.60
CA CYS A 108 4.06 3.25 14.37
C CYS A 108 4.53 3.96 15.65
N ALA A 109 4.21 5.24 15.81
CA ALA A 109 4.68 6.04 16.94
C ALA A 109 4.00 5.67 18.26
#